data_8aa59267e2cde8b1b6a645abff001b89
#
_entry.id   8aa59267e2cde8b1b6a645abff001b89
#
_cell.length_a   1.000
_cell.length_b   1.000
_cell.length_c   1.000
_cell.angle_alpha   90.00
_cell.angle_beta   90.00
_cell.angle_gamma   90.00
#
_symmetry.space_group_name_H-M   'P 1'
#
loop_
_entity.id
_entity.type
_entity.pdbx_description
1 polymer ?
#
loop_
_entity_poly.entity_id
_entity_poly.type
_entity_poly.pdbx_seq_one_letter_code
_entity_poly.pdbx_strand_id
1 'polypeptide(L)'
;MNDLVKVTPHHTKRTAFVYIRQSSPAQVEHNRESTARQYALLEKAQELGWAKEQVIVIDEDLGVSGSGFAERSGFARMTAEVALGHAGIVFGLEVSRMARNNADWYRLFDLCSITNTLVGDSDGIYHPALFNDRLVLGLKGIMAEAELHILRARLEGGIRNKAARGELSRGLPVGFVWGEKDGEVRFHPDD
;
A
#
# COMPACT_ATOMS: atom_id res chain seq x y z
N MET A 1 0.78 22.39 -9.33
CA MET A 1 1.94 22.98 -8.62
C MET A 1 3.17 22.25 -9.16
N ASN A 2 4.23 22.97 -9.52
CA ASN A 2 5.32 22.36 -10.31
C ASN A 2 6.18 21.45 -9.41
N ASP A 3 6.10 20.14 -9.58
CA ASP A 3 6.83 19.13 -8.78
C ASP A 3 8.35 19.34 -8.80
N LEU A 4 8.88 19.86 -9.91
CA LEU A 4 10.29 20.18 -10.08
C LEU A 4 10.81 21.26 -9.10
N VAL A 5 9.92 22.13 -8.59
CA VAL A 5 10.33 23.19 -7.64
C VAL A 5 10.68 22.62 -6.25
N LYS A 6 10.12 21.45 -5.88
CA LYS A 6 10.36 20.81 -4.59
C LYS A 6 11.61 19.94 -4.57
N VAL A 7 11.99 19.41 -5.73
CA VAL A 7 13.19 18.58 -5.86
C VAL A 7 14.44 19.47 -5.95
N THR A 8 15.38 19.25 -5.09
CA THR A 8 16.64 19.98 -5.05
C THR A 8 17.83 19.05 -5.25
N PRO A 9 19.02 19.56 -5.60
CA PRO A 9 20.23 18.75 -5.68
C PRO A 9 20.58 17.99 -4.40
N HIS A 10 20.09 18.45 -3.25
CA HIS A 10 20.24 17.74 -1.99
C HIS A 10 19.42 16.43 -1.97
N HIS A 11 18.27 16.40 -2.62
CA HIS A 11 17.44 15.21 -2.73
C HIS A 11 18.03 14.22 -3.75
N THR A 12 18.41 14.70 -4.96
CA THR A 12 18.88 13.84 -6.06
C THR A 12 20.28 13.23 -5.81
N LYS A 13 21.06 13.73 -4.84
CA LYS A 13 22.31 13.11 -4.40
C LYS A 13 22.09 11.87 -3.52
N ARG A 14 20.88 11.67 -3.01
CA ARG A 14 20.49 10.55 -2.16
C ARG A 14 19.63 9.57 -2.96
N THR A 15 19.40 8.40 -2.40
CA THR A 15 18.63 7.32 -3.06
C THR A 15 17.14 7.68 -3.21
N ALA A 16 16.56 7.34 -4.37
CA ALA A 16 15.12 7.29 -4.57
C ALA A 16 14.63 5.86 -4.29
N PHE A 17 13.73 5.70 -3.35
CA PHE A 17 13.10 4.41 -3.06
C PHE A 17 11.72 4.35 -3.72
N VAL A 18 11.45 3.28 -4.46
CA VAL A 18 10.13 2.98 -5.02
C VAL A 18 9.58 1.77 -4.28
N TYR A 19 8.61 2.01 -3.39
CA TYR A 19 7.99 0.96 -2.59
C TYR A 19 6.77 0.39 -3.31
N ILE A 20 6.86 -0.89 -3.61
CA ILE A 20 5.83 -1.65 -4.32
C ILE A 20 5.12 -2.58 -3.35
N ARG A 21 3.80 -2.48 -3.29
CA ARG A 21 2.96 -3.33 -2.47
C ARG A 21 1.80 -3.89 -3.25
N GLN A 22 1.63 -5.22 -3.20
CA GLN A 22 0.42 -5.90 -3.70
C GLN A 22 -0.08 -6.88 -2.65
N SER A 23 -1.40 -6.91 -2.44
CA SER A 23 -2.01 -7.62 -1.32
C SER A 23 -2.24 -9.11 -1.56
N SER A 24 -2.05 -9.65 -2.77
CA SER A 24 -2.12 -11.09 -3.03
C SER A 24 -1.30 -11.54 -4.24
N PRO A 25 -0.77 -12.80 -4.25
CA PRO A 25 -0.07 -13.38 -5.40
C PRO A 25 -0.96 -13.43 -6.67
N ALA A 26 -2.26 -13.70 -6.52
CA ALA A 26 -3.20 -13.70 -7.64
C ALA A 26 -3.37 -12.31 -8.30
N GLN A 27 -3.20 -11.23 -7.54
CA GLN A 27 -3.19 -9.88 -8.10
C GLN A 27 -1.89 -9.58 -8.87
N VAL A 28 -0.78 -10.24 -8.52
CA VAL A 28 0.48 -10.11 -9.25
C VAL A 28 0.36 -10.70 -10.67
N GLU A 29 -0.31 -11.86 -10.81
CA GLU A 29 -0.48 -12.53 -12.10
C GLU A 29 -1.48 -11.85 -13.04
N HIS A 30 -2.55 -11.27 -12.49
CA HIS A 30 -3.65 -10.71 -13.29
C HIS A 30 -3.56 -9.19 -13.52
N ASN A 31 -2.68 -8.47 -12.82
CA ASN A 31 -2.69 -7.01 -12.82
C ASN A 31 -1.45 -6.41 -13.50
N ARG A 32 -1.26 -6.69 -14.80
CA ARG A 32 -0.22 -6.07 -15.65
C ARG A 32 -0.26 -4.54 -15.59
N GLU A 33 -1.44 -3.96 -15.44
CA GLU A 33 -1.66 -2.51 -15.35
C GLU A 33 -1.06 -1.91 -14.06
N SER A 34 -1.17 -2.62 -12.94
CA SER A 34 -0.54 -2.21 -11.67
C SER A 34 0.99 -2.25 -11.76
N THR A 35 1.54 -3.26 -12.42
CA THR A 35 2.99 -3.39 -12.66
C THR A 35 3.50 -2.27 -13.56
N ALA A 36 2.79 -1.95 -14.64
CA ALA A 36 3.14 -0.85 -15.53
C ALA A 36 3.13 0.52 -14.81
N ARG A 37 2.12 0.77 -13.96
CA ARG A 37 2.05 1.99 -13.14
C ARG A 37 3.20 2.10 -12.14
N GLN A 38 3.68 0.98 -11.63
CA GLN A 38 4.82 0.96 -10.70
C GLN A 38 6.13 1.27 -11.44
N TYR A 39 6.30 0.75 -12.65
CA TYR A 39 7.43 1.12 -13.51
C TYR A 39 7.39 2.59 -13.94
N ALA A 40 6.22 3.18 -14.12
CA ALA A 40 6.08 4.61 -14.37
C ALA A 40 6.63 5.48 -13.22
N LEU A 41 6.64 4.98 -11.98
CA LEU A 41 7.29 5.69 -10.86
C LEU A 41 8.82 5.71 -10.96
N LEU A 42 9.43 4.67 -11.56
CA LEU A 42 10.86 4.65 -11.84
C LEU A 42 11.22 5.70 -12.90
N GLU A 43 10.42 5.78 -13.95
CA GLU A 43 10.60 6.80 -15.00
C GLU A 43 10.41 8.21 -14.42
N LYS A 44 9.39 8.41 -13.58
CA LYS A 44 9.15 9.67 -12.89
C LYS A 44 10.34 10.09 -12.00
N ALA A 45 10.98 9.15 -11.32
CA ALA A 45 12.18 9.45 -10.53
C ALA A 45 13.33 9.94 -11.43
N GLN A 46 13.53 9.31 -12.58
CA GLN A 46 14.56 9.72 -13.54
C GLN A 46 14.26 11.09 -14.17
N GLU A 47 13.01 11.37 -14.54
CA GLU A 47 12.56 12.68 -15.03
C GLU A 47 12.79 13.80 -14.01
N LEU A 48 12.72 13.47 -12.71
CA LEU A 48 12.98 14.40 -11.61
C LEU A 48 14.47 14.57 -11.29
N GLY A 49 15.36 13.83 -11.99
CA GLY A 49 16.80 14.02 -11.93
C GLY A 49 17.57 12.96 -11.15
N TRP A 50 16.95 11.85 -10.71
CA TRP A 50 17.70 10.72 -10.16
C TRP A 50 18.33 9.87 -11.25
N ALA A 51 19.61 9.51 -11.08
CA ALA A 51 20.24 8.53 -11.96
C ALA A 51 19.60 7.15 -11.76
N LYS A 52 19.54 6.32 -12.80
CA LYS A 52 18.90 4.99 -12.76
C LYS A 52 19.47 4.12 -11.63
N GLU A 53 20.76 4.19 -11.40
CA GLU A 53 21.49 3.42 -10.37
C GLU A 53 21.17 3.88 -8.95
N GLN A 54 20.60 5.08 -8.80
CA GLN A 54 20.17 5.62 -7.51
C GLN A 54 18.70 5.32 -7.19
N VAL A 55 17.98 4.67 -8.09
CA VAL A 55 16.57 4.29 -7.89
C VAL A 55 16.51 2.83 -7.45
N ILE A 56 16.10 2.60 -6.21
CA ILE A 56 15.96 1.27 -5.61
C ILE A 56 14.50 0.91 -5.49
N VAL A 57 14.12 -0.24 -6.05
CA VAL A 57 12.78 -0.82 -5.89
C VAL A 57 12.78 -1.71 -4.65
N ILE A 58 11.77 -1.54 -3.81
CA ILE A 58 11.50 -2.38 -2.65
C ILE A 58 10.18 -3.10 -2.91
N ASP A 59 10.24 -4.38 -3.19
CA ASP A 59 9.13 -5.26 -3.55
C ASP A 59 9.01 -6.49 -2.62
N GLU A 60 9.78 -6.52 -1.56
CA GLU A 60 9.87 -7.62 -0.58
C GLU A 60 8.52 -7.90 0.12
N ASP A 61 7.61 -6.94 0.13
CA ASP A 61 6.29 -7.05 0.75
C ASP A 61 5.17 -7.46 -0.24
N LEU A 62 5.55 -7.93 -1.44
CA LEU A 62 4.61 -8.45 -2.43
C LEU A 62 3.93 -9.73 -1.91
N GLY A 63 2.58 -9.74 -1.97
CA GLY A 63 1.79 -10.89 -1.52
C GLY A 63 1.60 -10.98 0.00
N VAL A 64 2.16 -10.07 0.79
CA VAL A 64 1.96 -10.02 2.23
C VAL A 64 0.64 -9.33 2.55
N SER A 65 -0.33 -10.10 3.09
CA SER A 65 -1.65 -9.56 3.41
C SER A 65 -1.60 -8.48 4.49
N GLY A 66 -2.44 -7.45 4.33
CA GLY A 66 -2.50 -6.33 5.30
C GLY A 66 -3.04 -6.68 6.68
N SER A 67 -3.62 -7.88 6.86
CA SER A 67 -4.31 -8.32 8.07
C SER A 67 -3.50 -9.27 8.97
N GLY A 68 -2.29 -9.69 8.55
CA GLY A 68 -1.45 -10.62 9.31
C GLY A 68 -0.34 -9.94 10.11
N PHE A 69 0.17 -10.62 11.14
CA PHE A 69 1.37 -10.25 11.92
C PHE A 69 2.68 -10.43 11.13
N ALA A 70 2.61 -10.69 9.81
CA ALA A 70 3.80 -10.84 8.99
C ALA A 70 4.62 -9.53 9.01
N GLU A 71 5.88 -9.65 9.37
CA GLU A 71 6.84 -8.55 9.28
C GLU A 71 6.94 -8.08 7.82
N ARG A 72 6.81 -6.78 7.63
CA ARG A 72 7.08 -6.13 6.35
C ARG A 72 8.53 -5.68 6.33
N SER A 73 9.39 -6.60 5.93
CA SER A 73 10.83 -6.35 5.83
C SER A 73 11.13 -5.18 4.90
N GLY A 74 10.40 -5.07 3.78
CA GLY A 74 10.55 -3.99 2.82
C GLY A 74 10.18 -2.62 3.37
N PHE A 75 9.01 -2.49 4.03
CA PHE A 75 8.61 -1.22 4.66
C PHE A 75 9.56 -0.84 5.81
N ALA A 76 9.96 -1.79 6.64
CA ALA A 76 10.89 -1.55 7.73
C ALA A 76 12.27 -1.10 7.22
N ARG A 77 12.79 -1.77 6.18
CA ARG A 77 14.03 -1.39 5.50
C ARG A 77 13.95 0.04 4.94
N MET A 78 12.91 0.35 4.18
CA MET A 78 12.69 1.69 3.64
C MET A 78 12.66 2.75 4.75
N THR A 79 11.91 2.50 5.82
CA THR A 79 11.80 3.43 6.95
C THR A 79 13.15 3.63 7.66
N ALA A 80 13.95 2.58 7.78
CA ALA A 80 15.30 2.67 8.33
C ALA A 80 16.23 3.53 7.45
N GLU A 81 16.18 3.35 6.13
CA GLU A 81 16.96 4.16 5.18
C GLU A 81 16.56 5.65 5.22
N VAL A 82 15.27 5.93 5.39
CA VAL A 82 14.76 7.29 5.62
C VAL A 82 15.33 7.85 6.93
N ALA A 83 15.26 7.09 8.03
CA ALA A 83 15.73 7.53 9.33
C ALA A 83 17.23 7.82 9.35
N LEU A 84 18.02 7.08 8.56
CA LEU A 84 19.47 7.31 8.38
C LEU A 84 19.78 8.50 7.45
N GLY A 85 18.77 9.11 6.82
CA GLY A 85 18.97 10.24 5.90
C GLY A 85 19.49 9.82 4.51
N HIS A 86 19.46 8.54 4.17
CA HIS A 86 19.92 8.05 2.87
C HIS A 86 18.90 8.25 1.76
N ALA A 87 17.63 8.43 2.10
CA ALA A 87 16.54 8.63 1.14
C ALA A 87 16.40 10.11 0.74
N GLY A 88 16.40 10.40 -0.55
CA GLY A 88 16.03 11.70 -1.10
C GLY A 88 14.53 11.80 -1.37
N ILE A 89 13.93 10.70 -1.80
CA ILE A 89 12.50 10.57 -2.04
C ILE A 89 12.05 9.13 -1.80
N VAL A 90 10.82 8.98 -1.36
CA VAL A 90 10.12 7.70 -1.28
C VAL A 90 8.88 7.78 -2.16
N PHE A 91 8.78 6.89 -3.14
CA PHE A 91 7.64 6.75 -4.03
C PHE A 91 6.77 5.56 -3.64
N GLY A 92 5.46 5.73 -3.73
CA GLY A 92 4.49 4.65 -3.75
C GLY A 92 3.41 4.92 -4.79
N LEU A 93 2.70 3.90 -5.24
CA LEU A 93 1.62 4.08 -6.22
C LEU A 93 0.54 5.03 -5.69
N GLU A 94 0.17 4.84 -4.44
CA GLU A 94 -0.64 5.75 -3.63
C GLU A 94 0.04 5.89 -2.27
N VAL A 95 0.44 7.11 -1.92
CA VAL A 95 1.15 7.34 -0.66
C VAL A 95 0.35 6.88 0.57
N SER A 96 -0.97 7.02 0.54
CA SER A 96 -1.87 6.59 1.62
C SER A 96 -1.91 5.07 1.84
N ARG A 97 -1.46 4.28 0.85
CA ARG A 97 -1.43 2.81 0.92
C ARG A 97 -0.05 2.24 1.21
N MET A 98 0.98 3.08 1.38
CA MET A 98 2.33 2.63 1.71
C MET A 98 2.38 2.01 3.12
N ALA A 99 1.75 2.65 4.09
CA ALA A 99 1.67 2.16 5.46
C ALA A 99 0.48 1.19 5.68
N ARG A 100 0.56 0.40 6.77
CA ARG A 100 -0.52 -0.53 7.17
C ARG A 100 -1.63 0.20 7.91
N ASN A 101 -1.26 1.17 8.70
CA ASN A 101 -2.11 1.92 9.62
C ASN A 101 -1.63 3.36 9.71
N ASN A 102 -2.44 4.19 10.34
CA ASN A 102 -2.12 5.61 10.50
C ASN A 102 -0.88 5.84 11.38
N ALA A 103 -0.59 4.99 12.36
CA ALA A 103 0.59 5.16 13.22
C ALA A 103 1.89 5.01 12.39
N ASP A 104 2.00 3.96 11.57
CA ASP A 104 3.13 3.77 10.66
C ASP A 104 3.23 4.89 9.64
N TRP A 105 2.07 5.37 9.16
CA TRP A 105 1.96 6.47 8.21
C TRP A 105 2.51 7.78 8.79
N TYR A 106 2.03 8.19 9.97
CA TYR A 106 2.51 9.41 10.63
C TYR A 106 3.98 9.31 11.04
N ARG A 107 4.43 8.13 11.48
CA ARG A 107 5.84 7.89 11.79
C ARG A 107 6.74 8.10 10.57
N LEU A 108 6.34 7.57 9.40
CA LEU A 108 7.07 7.79 8.16
C LEU A 108 7.13 9.27 7.80
N PHE A 109 6.04 10.01 7.95
CA PHE A 109 6.01 11.46 7.70
C PHE A 109 6.94 12.24 8.61
N ASP A 110 6.93 11.92 9.90
CA ASP A 110 7.78 12.59 10.85
C ASP A 110 9.26 12.36 10.52
N LEU A 111 9.62 11.13 10.17
CA LEU A 111 10.97 10.81 9.71
C LEU A 111 11.31 11.56 8.42
N CYS A 112 10.45 11.53 7.41
CA CYS A 112 10.67 12.28 6.16
C CYS A 112 10.79 13.79 6.39
N SER A 113 10.01 14.34 7.32
CA SER A 113 10.11 15.77 7.70
C SER A 113 11.46 16.12 8.32
N ILE A 114 11.94 15.28 9.25
CA ILE A 114 13.21 15.50 9.97
C ILE A 114 14.41 15.32 9.04
N THR A 115 14.38 14.30 8.17
CA THR A 115 15.49 13.96 7.28
C THR A 115 15.48 14.75 5.97
N ASN A 116 14.51 15.64 5.77
CA ASN A 116 14.31 16.34 4.51
C ASN A 116 14.18 15.35 3.34
N THR A 117 13.32 14.35 3.48
CA THR A 117 13.00 13.35 2.46
C THR A 117 11.66 13.67 1.84
N LEU A 118 11.57 13.66 0.52
CA LEU A 118 10.33 13.86 -0.22
C LEU A 118 9.48 12.58 -0.23
N VAL A 119 8.18 12.74 -0.41
CA VAL A 119 7.22 11.65 -0.62
C VAL A 119 6.52 11.88 -1.94
N GLY A 120 6.42 10.85 -2.78
CA GLY A 120 5.83 10.96 -4.11
C GLY A 120 4.84 9.85 -4.44
N ASP A 121 3.85 10.17 -5.27
CA ASP A 121 2.93 9.20 -5.88
C ASP A 121 2.61 9.58 -7.34
N SER A 122 1.61 8.92 -7.92
CA SER A 122 1.10 9.25 -9.25
C SER A 122 0.62 10.69 -9.37
N ASP A 123 0.09 11.26 -8.27
CA ASP A 123 -0.58 12.57 -8.28
C ASP A 123 0.42 13.72 -8.10
N GLY A 124 1.55 13.51 -7.42
CA GLY A 124 2.52 14.57 -7.21
C GLY A 124 3.63 14.26 -6.22
N ILE A 125 4.43 15.31 -5.94
CA ILE A 125 5.53 15.28 -4.99
C ILE A 125 5.17 16.16 -3.79
N TYR A 126 5.37 15.60 -2.60
CA TYR A 126 5.06 16.24 -1.33
C TYR A 126 6.32 16.38 -0.49
N HIS A 127 6.43 17.51 0.19
CA HIS A 127 7.50 17.78 1.14
C HIS A 127 6.91 17.79 2.57
N PRO A 128 7.06 16.74 3.37
CA PRO A 128 6.38 16.62 4.67
C PRO A 128 6.71 17.69 5.69
N ALA A 129 7.83 18.41 5.53
CA ALA A 129 8.18 19.56 6.37
C ALA A 129 7.37 20.84 6.03
N LEU A 130 6.74 20.91 4.83
CA LEU A 130 5.91 22.02 4.43
C LEU A 130 4.48 21.81 4.91
N PHE A 131 3.90 22.84 5.56
CA PHE A 131 2.59 22.76 6.17
C PHE A 131 1.48 22.30 5.20
N ASN A 132 1.41 22.88 4.00
CA ASN A 132 0.40 22.52 3.01
C ASN A 132 0.52 21.09 2.52
N ASP A 133 1.74 20.63 2.24
CA ASP A 133 1.99 19.27 1.78
C ASP A 133 1.70 18.25 2.90
N ARG A 134 2.09 18.59 4.14
CA ARG A 134 1.77 17.78 5.31
C ARG A 134 0.26 17.66 5.52
N LEU A 135 -0.49 18.74 5.31
CA LEU A 135 -1.95 18.71 5.39
C LEU A 135 -2.56 17.79 4.33
N VAL A 136 -2.10 17.91 3.07
CA VAL A 136 -2.56 17.05 1.96
C VAL A 136 -2.27 15.58 2.24
N LEU A 137 -1.06 15.26 2.69
CA LEU A 137 -0.67 13.89 3.06
C LEU A 137 -1.52 13.35 4.21
N GLY A 138 -1.80 14.16 5.22
CA GLY A 138 -2.69 13.80 6.33
C GLY A 138 -4.10 13.49 5.85
N LEU A 139 -4.67 14.33 4.99
CA LEU A 139 -5.99 14.13 4.38
C LEU A 139 -6.03 12.84 3.54
N LYS A 140 -5.00 12.56 2.71
CA LYS A 140 -4.91 11.31 1.94
C LYS A 140 -4.95 10.09 2.86
N GLY A 141 -4.27 10.12 4.00
CA GLY A 141 -4.29 9.02 4.99
C GLY A 141 -5.68 8.82 5.61
N ILE A 142 -6.34 9.91 6.02
CA ILE A 142 -7.69 9.86 6.60
C ILE A 142 -8.71 9.35 5.57
N MET A 143 -8.63 9.82 4.33
CA MET A 143 -9.54 9.39 3.26
C MET A 143 -9.38 7.89 2.95
N ALA A 144 -8.15 7.38 2.89
CA ALA A 144 -7.90 5.96 2.67
C ALA A 144 -8.47 5.09 3.80
N GLU A 145 -8.38 5.54 5.05
CA GLU A 145 -9.01 4.85 6.19
C GLU A 145 -10.53 4.87 6.11
N ALA A 146 -11.12 6.03 5.77
CA ALA A 146 -12.55 6.18 5.59
C ALA A 146 -13.08 5.27 4.47
N GLU A 147 -12.38 5.17 3.34
CA GLU A 147 -12.72 4.25 2.25
C GLU A 147 -12.75 2.79 2.70
N LEU A 148 -11.74 2.35 3.47
CA LEU A 148 -11.70 1.01 4.03
C LEU A 148 -12.85 0.75 5.01
N HIS A 149 -13.22 1.74 5.81
CA HIS A 149 -14.35 1.66 6.73
C HIS A 149 -15.68 1.49 5.98
N ILE A 150 -15.90 2.30 4.95
CA ILE A 150 -17.10 2.24 4.10
C ILE A 150 -17.17 0.88 3.38
N LEU A 151 -16.04 0.39 2.84
CA LEU A 151 -15.97 -0.90 2.18
C LEU A 151 -16.33 -2.05 3.13
N ARG A 152 -15.76 -2.04 4.34
CA ARG A 152 -16.09 -3.05 5.39
C ARG A 152 -17.57 -3.02 5.74
N ALA A 153 -18.14 -1.84 5.96
CA ALA A 153 -19.56 -1.70 6.29
C ALA A 153 -20.46 -2.24 5.16
N ARG A 154 -20.11 -1.98 3.89
CA ARG A 154 -20.83 -2.54 2.72
C ARG A 154 -20.72 -4.06 2.64
N LEU A 155 -19.53 -4.62 2.87
CA LEU A 155 -19.31 -6.07 2.88
C LEU A 155 -20.09 -6.74 4.02
N GLU A 156 -20.06 -6.19 5.22
CA GLU A 156 -20.84 -6.69 6.36
C GLU A 156 -22.34 -6.62 6.09
N GLY A 157 -22.83 -5.52 5.54
CA GLY A 157 -24.22 -5.38 5.12
C GLY A 157 -24.62 -6.41 4.08
N GLY A 158 -23.77 -6.66 3.08
CA GLY A 158 -23.96 -7.69 2.06
C GLY A 158 -24.01 -9.10 2.64
N ILE A 159 -23.10 -9.41 3.58
CA ILE A 159 -23.08 -10.70 4.29
C ILE A 159 -24.36 -10.90 5.10
N ARG A 160 -24.79 -9.89 5.88
CA ARG A 160 -26.02 -9.95 6.67
C ARG A 160 -27.26 -10.15 5.79
N ASN A 161 -27.35 -9.45 4.66
CA ASN A 161 -28.46 -9.60 3.72
C ASN A 161 -28.50 -11.00 3.09
N LYS A 162 -27.35 -11.55 2.69
CA LYS A 162 -27.27 -12.93 2.20
C LYS A 162 -27.64 -13.95 3.28
N ALA A 163 -27.18 -13.74 4.52
CA ALA A 163 -27.54 -14.60 5.65
C ALA A 163 -29.06 -14.56 5.92
N ALA A 164 -29.68 -13.37 5.89
CA ALA A 164 -31.12 -13.22 6.11
C ALA A 164 -31.98 -13.91 5.02
N ARG A 165 -31.46 -14.03 3.80
CA ARG A 165 -32.12 -14.74 2.69
C ARG A 165 -31.75 -16.23 2.60
N GLY A 166 -30.88 -16.74 3.51
CA GLY A 166 -30.40 -18.12 3.45
C GLY A 166 -29.39 -18.40 2.33
N GLU A 167 -28.90 -17.38 1.65
CA GLU A 167 -27.99 -17.47 0.49
C GLU A 167 -26.50 -17.44 0.88
N LEU A 168 -26.18 -17.41 2.17
CA LEU A 168 -24.80 -17.30 2.64
C LEU A 168 -24.12 -18.68 2.63
N SER A 169 -23.47 -19.03 1.52
CA SER A 169 -22.58 -20.18 1.44
C SER A 169 -21.20 -19.81 2.01
N ARG A 170 -20.84 -20.36 3.15
CA ARG A 170 -19.48 -20.28 3.72
C ARG A 170 -18.78 -21.63 3.54
N GLY A 171 -17.44 -21.62 3.51
CA GLY A 171 -16.67 -22.85 3.60
C GLY A 171 -17.10 -23.64 4.85
N LEU A 172 -17.37 -24.93 4.65
CA LEU A 172 -17.73 -25.82 5.76
C LEU A 172 -16.47 -26.17 6.58
N PRO A 173 -16.63 -26.49 7.88
CA PRO A 173 -15.56 -27.06 8.68
C PRO A 173 -15.02 -28.35 8.06
N VAL A 174 -13.79 -28.74 8.44
CA VAL A 174 -13.22 -30.05 8.04
C VAL A 174 -14.16 -31.17 8.45
N GLY A 175 -14.35 -32.15 7.60
CA GLY A 175 -15.27 -33.27 7.82
C GLY A 175 -16.68 -33.04 7.27
N PHE A 176 -16.99 -31.87 6.68
CA PHE A 176 -18.31 -31.57 6.12
C PHE A 176 -18.20 -31.15 4.66
N VAL A 177 -19.21 -31.52 3.85
CA VAL A 177 -19.39 -31.13 2.45
C VAL A 177 -20.83 -30.64 2.19
N TRP A 178 -20.99 -29.80 1.22
CA TRP A 178 -22.34 -29.39 0.76
C TRP A 178 -23.03 -30.57 0.07
N GLY A 179 -24.29 -30.79 0.43
CA GLY A 179 -25.14 -31.79 -0.22
C GLY A 179 -25.72 -31.32 -1.54
N GLU A 180 -26.56 -32.14 -2.16
CA GLU A 180 -27.19 -31.82 -3.44
C GLU A 180 -28.30 -30.77 -3.35
N LYS A 181 -28.92 -30.64 -2.18
CA LYS A 181 -29.95 -29.62 -1.94
C LYS A 181 -29.30 -28.35 -1.35
N ASP A 182 -29.85 -27.23 -1.75
CA ASP A 182 -29.38 -25.92 -1.25
C ASP A 182 -29.49 -25.86 0.28
N GLY A 183 -28.38 -25.53 0.96
CA GLY A 183 -28.27 -25.48 2.40
C GLY A 183 -28.10 -26.85 3.10
N GLU A 184 -28.08 -27.98 2.37
CA GLU A 184 -27.82 -29.29 2.96
C GLU A 184 -26.34 -29.47 3.27
N VAL A 185 -26.01 -29.90 4.47
CA VAL A 185 -24.63 -30.24 4.90
C VAL A 185 -24.56 -31.73 5.18
N ARG A 186 -23.56 -32.40 4.61
CA ARG A 186 -23.30 -33.83 4.80
C ARG A 186 -21.87 -34.04 5.37
N PHE A 187 -21.64 -35.18 5.99
CA PHE A 187 -20.29 -35.61 6.33
C PHE A 187 -19.48 -35.89 5.07
N HIS A 188 -18.20 -35.59 5.12
CA HIS A 188 -17.28 -35.94 4.05
C HIS A 188 -17.21 -37.45 3.90
N PRO A 189 -17.30 -38.03 2.69
CA PRO A 189 -17.38 -39.46 2.49
C PRO A 189 -16.12 -40.23 2.91
N ASP A 190 -14.99 -39.54 3.10
CA ASP A 190 -13.69 -40.14 3.45
C ASP A 190 -13.34 -40.00 4.95
N ASP A 191 -14.29 -39.57 5.80
CA ASP A 191 -14.12 -39.48 7.28
C ASP A 191 -14.85 -40.62 8.02
#